data_738cf6aff754e59a8a9cb5717e50ce4e
#
_entry.id   738cf6aff754e59a8a9cb5717e50ce4e
#
_cell.length_a   1.000
_cell.length_b   1.000
_cell.length_c   1.000
_cell.angle_alpha   90.00
_cell.angle_beta   90.00
_cell.angle_gamma   90.00
#
_symmetry.space_group_name_H-M   'P 1'
#
loop_
_entity.id
_entity.type
_entity.pdbx_description
1 polymer ?
#
loop_
_entity_poly.entity_id
_entity_poly.type
_entity_poly.pdbx_seq_one_letter_code
_entity_poly.pdbx_strand_id
1 'polypeptide(L)'
;MVMNGPIPQAVTDEITALCRRLRLRYIREQSPDVLLTAKAQRWDPAETLRVLLQAEAEGRNRSTIEHHRKTARFPAGKTFDAWQAERSSVPVPTQNALQSLEWVDRHENLVICGPSGTGKSHLCEALGQSAVDHGRNVRWFNIEDLGALVRSHRIDDTITKALKPVLRADLIIVDDIGLLPVSSDAAEGLYRLIDAAYENTSVAVSSNLHPSGFDQLMDETIASPLVDRLLHHAHVIVTQGESIRLEDALNGKGVEPLTK
;
A
#
# COMPACT_ATOMS: atom_id res chain seq x y z
N MET A 1 42.62 25.60 25.74
CA MET A 1 41.98 26.80 25.17
C MET A 1 41.18 26.36 23.92
N VAL A 2 39.93 26.03 24.09
CA VAL A 2 39.10 25.54 22.98
C VAL A 2 38.63 26.75 22.16
N MET A 3 39.07 26.81 20.92
CA MET A 3 38.70 27.90 19.99
C MET A 3 37.18 27.97 19.78
N ASN A 4 36.56 29.00 20.32
CA ASN A 4 35.10 29.23 20.28
C ASN A 4 34.70 30.03 19.02
N GLY A 5 35.39 29.81 17.90
CA GLY A 5 35.11 30.46 16.63
C GLY A 5 34.04 29.72 15.82
N PRO A 6 33.40 30.33 14.79
CA PRO A 6 32.51 29.62 13.87
C PRO A 6 33.21 28.43 13.22
N ILE A 7 32.43 27.44 12.75
CA ILE A 7 32.99 26.33 11.98
C ILE A 7 33.61 26.93 10.71
N PRO A 8 34.89 26.60 10.38
CA PRO A 8 35.50 27.14 9.16
C PRO A 8 34.69 26.80 7.92
N GLN A 9 34.46 27.77 7.05
CA GLN A 9 33.66 27.60 5.83
C GLN A 9 34.21 26.44 4.97
N ALA A 10 35.53 26.30 4.86
CA ALA A 10 36.18 25.22 4.13
C ALA A 10 35.74 23.81 4.61
N VAL A 11 35.59 23.62 5.94
CA VAL A 11 35.13 22.36 6.50
C VAL A 11 33.66 22.11 6.16
N THR A 12 32.84 23.14 6.20
CA THR A 12 31.40 23.04 5.82
C THR A 12 31.25 22.69 4.34
N ASP A 13 32.06 23.29 3.49
CA ASP A 13 32.06 23.03 2.04
C ASP A 13 32.52 21.59 1.74
N GLU A 14 33.55 21.11 2.45
CA GLU A 14 34.03 19.73 2.32
C GLU A 14 32.98 18.72 2.78
N ILE A 15 32.32 18.94 3.93
CA ILE A 15 31.20 18.09 4.41
C ILE A 15 30.08 18.06 3.35
N THR A 16 29.72 19.19 2.80
CA THR A 16 28.69 19.30 1.75
C THR A 16 29.07 18.50 0.50
N ALA A 17 30.33 18.57 0.07
CA ALA A 17 30.84 17.82 -1.07
C ALA A 17 30.83 16.31 -0.82
N LEU A 18 31.24 15.87 0.37
CA LEU A 18 31.21 14.47 0.79
C LEU A 18 29.79 13.94 0.86
N CYS A 19 28.84 14.70 1.43
CA CYS A 19 27.44 14.33 1.50
C CYS A 19 26.84 14.17 0.09
N ARG A 20 27.17 15.04 -0.88
CA ARG A 20 26.76 14.88 -2.28
C ARG A 20 27.28 13.58 -2.88
N ARG A 21 28.58 13.29 -2.72
CA ARG A 21 29.21 12.09 -3.25
C ARG A 21 28.64 10.82 -2.67
N LEU A 22 28.33 10.82 -1.37
CA LEU A 22 27.75 9.67 -0.63
C LEU A 22 26.21 9.63 -0.72
N ARG A 23 25.57 10.58 -1.41
CA ARG A 23 24.10 10.70 -1.51
C ARG A 23 23.41 10.81 -0.14
N LEU A 24 24.01 11.55 0.80
CA LEU A 24 23.48 11.84 2.14
C LEU A 24 22.76 13.20 2.09
N ARG A 25 21.54 13.19 1.54
CA ARG A 25 20.77 14.41 1.29
C ARG A 25 20.41 15.13 2.59
N TYR A 26 19.85 14.39 3.53
CA TYR A 26 19.29 14.97 4.75
C TYR A 26 20.38 15.41 5.74
N ILE A 27 21.49 14.68 5.84
CA ILE A 27 22.68 15.15 6.56
C ILE A 27 23.17 16.45 5.94
N ARG A 28 23.27 16.54 4.62
CA ARG A 28 23.71 17.75 3.94
C ARG A 28 22.83 18.95 4.26
N GLU A 29 21.50 18.76 4.30
CA GLU A 29 20.52 19.82 4.57
C GLU A 29 20.56 20.26 6.04
N GLN A 30 20.78 19.34 6.98
CA GLN A 30 20.72 19.62 8.42
C GLN A 30 22.08 19.87 9.09
N SER A 31 23.18 19.47 8.46
CA SER A 31 24.52 19.57 9.08
C SER A 31 24.91 20.99 9.49
N PRO A 32 24.59 22.09 8.78
CA PRO A 32 24.95 23.41 9.23
C PRO A 32 24.33 23.75 10.61
N ASP A 33 23.04 23.51 10.77
CA ASP A 33 22.30 23.83 12.00
C ASP A 33 22.68 22.91 13.16
N VAL A 34 22.80 21.60 12.89
CA VAL A 34 23.20 20.61 13.89
C VAL A 34 24.63 20.90 14.41
N LEU A 35 25.58 21.21 13.53
CA LEU A 35 26.95 21.51 13.92
C LEU A 35 27.07 22.80 14.73
N LEU A 36 26.29 23.84 14.39
CA LEU A 36 26.21 25.08 15.17
C LEU A 36 25.64 24.82 16.56
N THR A 37 24.53 24.04 16.65
CA THR A 37 23.88 23.69 17.92
C THR A 37 24.81 22.84 18.78
N ALA A 38 25.41 21.80 18.20
CA ALA A 38 26.34 20.91 18.89
C ALA A 38 27.51 21.68 19.52
N LYS A 39 28.08 22.64 18.78
CA LYS A 39 29.13 23.50 19.26
C LYS A 39 28.67 24.42 20.38
N ALA A 40 27.52 25.09 20.24
CA ALA A 40 26.98 26.00 21.24
C ALA A 40 26.63 25.27 22.54
N GLN A 41 26.09 24.07 22.43
CA GLN A 41 25.68 23.24 23.59
C GLN A 41 26.74 22.28 24.06
N ARG A 42 27.92 22.25 23.45
CA ARG A 42 29.04 21.37 23.78
C ARG A 42 28.65 19.87 23.76
N TRP A 43 27.94 19.46 22.70
CA TRP A 43 27.58 18.05 22.54
C TRP A 43 28.80 17.16 22.40
N ASP A 44 28.66 15.94 22.86
CA ASP A 44 29.62 14.89 22.55
C ASP A 44 29.68 14.64 21.04
N PRO A 45 30.87 14.42 20.44
CA PRO A 45 30.99 14.11 19.01
C PRO A 45 30.14 12.92 18.56
N ALA A 46 29.98 11.89 19.39
CA ALA A 46 29.16 10.72 19.10
C ALA A 46 27.66 11.11 19.04
N GLU A 47 27.21 12.00 19.93
CA GLU A 47 25.84 12.52 19.90
C GLU A 47 25.57 13.33 18.62
N THR A 48 26.51 14.17 18.21
CA THR A 48 26.40 14.92 16.95
C THR A 48 26.26 13.99 15.75
N LEU A 49 27.10 12.94 15.69
CA LEU A 49 27.04 11.93 14.62
C LEU A 49 25.73 11.16 14.65
N ARG A 50 25.25 10.76 15.84
CA ARG A 50 23.97 10.07 16.02
C ARG A 50 22.80 10.89 15.47
N VAL A 51 22.73 12.17 15.82
CA VAL A 51 21.66 13.07 15.35
C VAL A 51 21.69 13.21 13.82
N LEU A 52 22.84 13.37 13.21
CA LEU A 52 22.98 13.48 11.76
C LEU A 52 22.57 12.19 11.04
N LEU A 53 23.01 11.04 11.54
CA LEU A 53 22.64 9.73 10.97
C LEU A 53 21.15 9.45 11.12
N GLN A 54 20.57 9.81 12.26
CA GLN A 54 19.14 9.68 12.49
C GLN A 54 18.33 10.55 11.51
N ALA A 55 18.75 11.80 11.30
CA ALA A 55 18.13 12.70 10.33
C ALA A 55 18.14 12.12 8.90
N GLU A 56 19.24 11.50 8.48
CA GLU A 56 19.32 10.83 7.18
C GLU A 56 18.38 9.62 7.11
N ALA A 57 18.34 8.77 8.13
CA ALA A 57 17.50 7.59 8.18
C ALA A 57 16.02 7.97 8.14
N GLU A 58 15.58 8.93 8.96
CA GLU A 58 14.20 9.41 8.99
C GLU A 58 13.80 10.10 7.67
N GLY A 59 14.70 10.90 7.10
CA GLY A 59 14.47 11.57 5.83
C GLY A 59 14.30 10.57 4.68
N ARG A 60 15.13 9.54 4.62
CA ARG A 60 15.01 8.44 3.63
C ARG A 60 13.71 7.68 3.80
N ASN A 61 13.36 7.30 5.02
CA ASN A 61 12.12 6.59 5.31
C ASN A 61 10.91 7.42 4.85
N ARG A 62 10.89 8.71 5.17
CA ARG A 62 9.81 9.62 4.72
C ARG A 62 9.71 9.68 3.21
N SER A 63 10.83 9.85 2.50
CA SER A 63 10.86 9.83 1.03
C SER A 63 10.38 8.51 0.44
N THR A 64 10.73 7.39 1.06
CA THR A 64 10.29 6.05 0.62
C THR A 64 8.78 5.91 0.79
N ILE A 65 8.22 6.29 1.94
CA ILE A 65 6.77 6.26 2.20
C ILE A 65 6.02 7.15 1.19
N GLU A 66 6.50 8.37 0.96
CA GLU A 66 5.90 9.28 -0.03
C GLU A 66 5.93 8.69 -1.46
N HIS A 67 7.03 8.05 -1.83
CA HIS A 67 7.15 7.37 -3.11
C HIS A 67 6.18 6.19 -3.21
N HIS A 68 6.13 5.31 -2.19
CA HIS A 68 5.21 4.19 -2.14
C HIS A 68 3.74 4.64 -2.21
N ARG A 69 3.37 5.70 -1.48
CA ARG A 69 2.02 6.28 -1.51
C ARG A 69 1.63 6.77 -2.91
N LYS A 70 2.53 7.46 -3.62
CA LYS A 70 2.30 7.91 -5.00
C LYS A 70 2.17 6.74 -5.98
N THR A 71 2.98 5.70 -5.80
CA THR A 71 3.01 4.55 -6.72
C THR A 71 1.91 3.53 -6.45
N ALA A 72 1.34 3.50 -5.25
CA ALA A 72 0.23 2.64 -4.88
C ALA A 72 -1.04 2.95 -5.68
N ARG A 73 -1.31 4.23 -6.01
CA ARG A 73 -2.48 4.70 -6.78
C ARG A 73 -3.82 4.40 -6.10
N PHE A 74 -3.91 4.62 -4.79
CA PHE A 74 -5.16 4.45 -4.07
C PHE A 74 -6.27 5.36 -4.62
N PRO A 75 -7.53 4.86 -4.75
CA PRO A 75 -8.60 5.58 -5.46
C PRO A 75 -9.22 6.71 -4.64
N ALA A 76 -9.41 6.54 -3.32
CA ALA A 76 -10.26 7.40 -2.51
C ALA A 76 -9.59 7.96 -1.23
N GLY A 77 -8.38 7.52 -0.89
CA GLY A 77 -7.68 7.95 0.33
C GLY A 77 -8.33 7.50 1.63
N LYS A 78 -9.01 6.34 1.62
CA LYS A 78 -9.67 5.76 2.80
C LYS A 78 -8.63 5.16 3.74
N THR A 79 -8.67 5.60 5.00
CA THR A 79 -7.75 5.17 6.06
C THR A 79 -8.51 4.56 7.23
N PHE A 80 -7.79 3.98 8.19
CA PHE A 80 -8.38 3.51 9.42
C PHE A 80 -8.90 4.65 10.32
N ASP A 81 -8.43 5.89 10.16
CA ASP A 81 -8.98 7.05 10.89
C ASP A 81 -10.44 7.32 10.53
N ALA A 82 -10.83 7.01 9.28
CA ALA A 82 -12.21 7.12 8.83
C ALA A 82 -13.00 5.81 8.96
N TRP A 83 -12.36 4.74 9.40
CA TRP A 83 -12.99 3.43 9.56
C TRP A 83 -13.80 3.35 10.85
N GLN A 84 -15.04 2.90 10.75
CA GLN A 84 -15.93 2.69 11.90
C GLN A 84 -16.01 1.18 12.18
N ALA A 85 -15.17 0.72 13.10
CA ALA A 85 -15.00 -0.70 13.41
C ALA A 85 -16.31 -1.38 13.82
N GLU A 86 -17.16 -0.66 14.56
CA GLU A 86 -18.43 -1.16 15.11
C GLU A 86 -19.52 -1.32 14.04
N ARG A 87 -19.42 -0.61 12.93
CA ARG A 87 -20.35 -0.73 11.79
C ARG A 87 -19.96 -1.85 10.83
N SER A 88 -18.78 -2.40 10.99
CA SER A 88 -18.30 -3.50 10.17
C SER A 88 -18.81 -4.84 10.70
N SER A 89 -19.22 -5.73 9.79
CA SER A 89 -19.52 -7.12 10.14
C SER A 89 -18.27 -7.96 10.43
N VAL A 90 -17.08 -7.43 10.16
CA VAL A 90 -15.81 -8.08 10.48
C VAL A 90 -15.56 -7.92 11.98
N PRO A 91 -15.32 -9.00 12.74
CA PRO A 91 -15.04 -8.90 14.18
C PRO A 91 -13.81 -8.03 14.48
N VAL A 92 -13.89 -7.19 15.51
CA VAL A 92 -12.79 -6.29 15.90
C VAL A 92 -11.45 -7.01 16.11
N PRO A 93 -11.39 -8.20 16.75
CA PRO A 93 -10.13 -8.94 16.85
C PRO A 93 -9.52 -9.31 15.48
N THR A 94 -10.37 -9.65 14.50
CA THR A 94 -9.94 -9.92 13.12
C THR A 94 -9.43 -8.66 12.44
N GLN A 95 -10.12 -7.53 12.63
CA GLN A 95 -9.65 -6.23 12.11
C GLN A 95 -8.27 -5.88 12.67
N ASN A 96 -8.05 -6.05 13.98
CA ASN A 96 -6.76 -5.79 14.62
C ASN A 96 -5.66 -6.73 14.11
N ALA A 97 -5.97 -8.01 13.93
CA ALA A 97 -5.04 -8.98 13.36
C ALA A 97 -4.64 -8.62 11.92
N LEU A 98 -5.57 -8.12 11.10
CA LEU A 98 -5.25 -7.65 9.76
C LEU A 98 -4.39 -6.39 9.77
N GLN A 99 -4.64 -5.47 10.71
CA GLN A 99 -3.90 -4.23 10.86
C GLN A 99 -2.45 -4.44 11.32
N SER A 100 -2.12 -5.56 11.97
CA SER A 100 -0.73 -5.91 12.31
C SER A 100 0.15 -6.13 11.09
N LEU A 101 -0.45 -6.42 9.92
CA LEU A 101 0.23 -6.71 8.65
C LEU A 101 1.17 -7.93 8.69
N GLU A 102 1.13 -8.74 9.75
CA GLU A 102 1.95 -9.96 9.85
C GLU A 102 1.67 -10.96 8.73
N TRP A 103 0.41 -11.00 8.24
CA TRP A 103 0.02 -11.83 7.10
C TRP A 103 0.75 -11.41 5.81
N VAL A 104 1.07 -10.11 5.65
CA VAL A 104 1.89 -9.62 4.53
C VAL A 104 3.32 -10.12 4.65
N ASP A 105 3.88 -10.11 5.86
CA ASP A 105 5.25 -10.59 6.11
C ASP A 105 5.39 -12.11 5.89
N ARG A 106 4.28 -12.85 6.03
CA ARG A 106 4.21 -14.29 5.76
C ARG A 106 3.81 -14.63 4.33
N HIS A 107 3.68 -13.62 3.45
CA HIS A 107 3.21 -13.78 2.06
C HIS A 107 1.85 -14.49 1.95
N GLU A 108 0.99 -14.30 2.95
CA GLU A 108 -0.38 -14.81 2.93
C GLU A 108 -1.30 -13.89 2.13
N ASN A 109 -2.37 -14.44 1.59
CA ASN A 109 -3.36 -13.69 0.84
C ASN A 109 -4.54 -13.24 1.73
N LEU A 110 -5.30 -12.27 1.26
CA LEU A 110 -6.53 -11.81 1.90
C LEU A 110 -7.65 -11.73 0.87
N VAL A 111 -8.77 -12.40 1.16
CA VAL A 111 -9.97 -12.31 0.33
C VAL A 111 -11.09 -11.74 1.18
N ILE A 112 -11.61 -10.57 0.82
CA ILE A 112 -12.77 -9.94 1.46
C ILE A 112 -13.94 -10.02 0.48
N CYS A 113 -14.94 -10.82 0.78
CA CYS A 113 -16.08 -11.01 -0.09
C CYS A 113 -17.41 -10.72 0.62
N GLY A 114 -18.45 -10.39 -0.16
CA GLY A 114 -19.80 -10.13 0.35
C GLY A 114 -20.52 -8.99 -0.38
N PRO A 115 -21.74 -8.61 0.07
CA PRO A 115 -22.58 -7.65 -0.62
C PRO A 115 -21.94 -6.30 -0.86
N SER A 116 -22.43 -5.56 -1.86
CA SER A 116 -21.95 -4.21 -2.15
C SER A 116 -22.28 -3.26 -0.98
N GLY A 117 -21.37 -2.31 -0.71
CA GLY A 117 -21.59 -1.29 0.31
C GLY A 117 -21.22 -1.70 1.76
N THR A 118 -20.76 -2.93 2.01
CA THR A 118 -20.38 -3.44 3.33
C THR A 118 -18.97 -3.06 3.81
N GLY A 119 -18.29 -2.16 3.09
CA GLY A 119 -16.98 -1.63 3.50
C GLY A 119 -15.76 -2.40 2.98
N LYS A 120 -15.90 -3.41 2.11
CA LYS A 120 -14.77 -4.22 1.57
C LYS A 120 -13.63 -3.38 1.00
N SER A 121 -13.93 -2.53 0.01
CA SER A 121 -12.93 -1.65 -0.63
C SER A 121 -12.33 -0.65 0.37
N HIS A 122 -13.12 -0.18 1.35
CA HIS A 122 -12.59 0.69 2.42
C HIS A 122 -11.56 -0.06 3.26
N LEU A 123 -11.88 -1.28 3.69
CA LEU A 123 -10.97 -2.09 4.50
C LEU A 123 -9.69 -2.43 3.72
N CYS A 124 -9.81 -2.84 2.44
CA CYS A 124 -8.65 -3.09 1.58
C CYS A 124 -7.77 -1.85 1.41
N GLU A 125 -8.37 -0.68 1.17
CA GLU A 125 -7.62 0.57 0.99
C GLU A 125 -6.97 1.01 2.31
N ALA A 126 -7.68 0.93 3.44
CA ALA A 126 -7.13 1.27 4.75
C ALA A 126 -5.95 0.37 5.14
N LEU A 127 -6.02 -0.94 4.85
CA LEU A 127 -4.91 -1.86 5.03
C LEU A 127 -3.72 -1.50 4.12
N GLY A 128 -3.99 -1.17 2.86
CA GLY A 128 -2.96 -0.71 1.93
C GLY A 128 -2.28 0.58 2.37
N GLN A 129 -3.05 1.58 2.83
CA GLN A 129 -2.52 2.83 3.38
C GLN A 129 -1.66 2.57 4.62
N SER A 130 -2.16 1.73 5.55
CA SER A 130 -1.40 1.32 6.73
C SER A 130 -0.09 0.61 6.34
N ALA A 131 -0.11 -0.28 5.35
CA ALA A 131 1.08 -0.96 4.86
C ALA A 131 2.12 0.04 4.31
N VAL A 132 1.68 1.05 3.55
CA VAL A 132 2.56 2.12 3.06
C VAL A 132 3.16 2.92 4.21
N ASP A 133 2.38 3.25 5.25
CA ASP A 133 2.86 3.99 6.42
C ASP A 133 3.91 3.20 7.22
N HIS A 134 3.85 1.87 7.15
CA HIS A 134 4.88 0.96 7.67
C HIS A 134 6.03 0.69 6.68
N GLY A 135 6.13 1.48 5.61
CA GLY A 135 7.23 1.42 4.63
C GLY A 135 7.08 0.33 3.56
N ARG A 136 5.97 -0.41 3.53
CA ARG A 136 5.72 -1.45 2.51
C ARG A 136 5.41 -0.83 1.15
N ASN A 137 5.84 -1.49 0.10
CA ASN A 137 5.49 -1.15 -1.27
C ASN A 137 4.14 -1.78 -1.63
N VAL A 138 3.14 -0.97 -1.94
CA VAL A 138 1.79 -1.43 -2.26
C VAL A 138 1.44 -1.07 -3.70
N ARG A 139 0.68 -1.94 -4.37
CA ARG A 139 0.07 -1.69 -5.69
C ARG A 139 -1.43 -1.92 -5.62
N TRP A 140 -2.20 -0.95 -6.13
CA TRP A 140 -3.65 -1.04 -6.22
C TRP A 140 -4.07 -1.17 -7.69
N PHE A 141 -5.00 -2.07 -7.94
CA PHE A 141 -5.64 -2.29 -9.24
C PHE A 141 -7.14 -2.48 -9.07
N ASN A 142 -7.91 -1.94 -9.99
CA ASN A 142 -9.22 -2.49 -10.30
C ASN A 142 -9.04 -3.67 -11.25
N ILE A 143 -10.01 -4.58 -11.26
CA ILE A 143 -9.92 -5.78 -12.12
C ILE A 143 -9.71 -5.40 -13.61
N GLU A 144 -10.34 -4.34 -14.10
CA GLU A 144 -10.20 -3.89 -15.49
C GLU A 144 -8.83 -3.28 -15.81
N ASP A 145 -8.10 -2.77 -14.83
CA ASP A 145 -6.71 -2.30 -15.03
C ASP A 145 -5.80 -3.46 -15.46
N LEU A 146 -6.04 -4.66 -14.92
CA LEU A 146 -5.32 -5.88 -15.32
C LEU A 146 -5.65 -6.26 -16.77
N GLY A 147 -6.92 -6.14 -17.17
CA GLY A 147 -7.32 -6.33 -18.56
C GLY A 147 -6.67 -5.34 -19.52
N ALA A 148 -6.57 -4.07 -19.12
CA ALA A 148 -5.88 -3.05 -19.91
C ALA A 148 -4.37 -3.38 -20.04
N LEU A 149 -3.76 -3.87 -18.97
CA LEU A 149 -2.36 -4.32 -18.97
C LEU A 149 -2.16 -5.47 -19.97
N VAL A 150 -3.03 -6.47 -19.95
CA VAL A 150 -2.98 -7.61 -20.90
C VAL A 150 -3.12 -7.12 -22.33
N ARG A 151 -4.15 -6.32 -22.64
CA ARG A 151 -4.37 -5.77 -23.99
C ARG A 151 -3.18 -5.00 -24.52
N SER A 152 -2.55 -4.16 -23.70
CA SER A 152 -1.42 -3.34 -24.13
C SER A 152 -0.15 -4.12 -24.43
N HIS A 153 -0.02 -5.35 -23.91
CA HIS A 153 1.18 -6.19 -24.04
C HIS A 153 0.95 -7.50 -24.81
N ARG A 154 -0.25 -7.69 -25.38
CA ARG A 154 -0.62 -8.92 -26.11
C ARG A 154 0.16 -9.08 -27.42
N ILE A 155 0.40 -7.97 -28.15
CA ILE A 155 1.06 -8.00 -29.45
C ILE A 155 2.53 -8.43 -29.33
N ASP A 156 3.21 -8.01 -28.26
CA ASP A 156 4.65 -8.22 -28.08
C ASP A 156 4.97 -9.40 -27.15
N ASP A 157 3.95 -10.09 -26.63
CA ASP A 157 4.08 -11.11 -25.58
C ASP A 157 4.93 -10.65 -24.36
N THR A 158 4.80 -9.38 -24.00
CA THR A 158 5.61 -8.75 -22.95
C THR A 158 4.89 -8.65 -21.60
N ILE A 159 3.75 -9.31 -21.41
CA ILE A 159 2.93 -9.27 -20.19
C ILE A 159 3.78 -9.62 -18.96
N THR A 160 4.58 -10.67 -19.03
CA THR A 160 5.47 -11.09 -17.93
C THR A 160 6.48 -10.00 -17.57
N LYS A 161 6.97 -9.23 -18.53
CA LYS A 161 7.87 -8.09 -18.27
C LYS A 161 7.11 -6.94 -17.62
N ALA A 162 5.85 -6.70 -18.00
CA ALA A 162 5.00 -5.67 -17.42
C ALA A 162 4.59 -5.98 -15.99
N LEU A 163 4.42 -7.24 -15.61
CA LEU A 163 4.12 -7.65 -14.24
C LEU A 163 5.33 -7.58 -13.30
N LYS A 164 6.57 -7.70 -13.80
CA LYS A 164 7.77 -7.64 -12.94
C LYS A 164 7.84 -6.44 -11.99
N PRO A 165 7.53 -5.19 -12.38
CA PRO A 165 7.50 -4.06 -11.46
C PRO A 165 6.38 -4.15 -10.43
N VAL A 166 5.26 -4.79 -10.77
CA VAL A 166 4.12 -5.01 -9.88
C VAL A 166 4.50 -6.03 -8.80
N LEU A 167 5.14 -7.13 -9.18
CA LEU A 167 5.60 -8.20 -8.30
C LEU A 167 6.76 -7.81 -7.36
N ARG A 168 7.27 -6.57 -7.46
CA ARG A 168 8.19 -6.00 -6.46
C ARG A 168 7.47 -5.38 -5.27
N ALA A 169 6.14 -5.36 -5.29
CA ALA A 169 5.34 -4.94 -4.15
C ALA A 169 5.37 -5.99 -3.05
N ASP A 170 5.23 -5.53 -1.81
CA ASP A 170 5.00 -6.40 -0.66
C ASP A 170 3.53 -6.83 -0.58
N LEU A 171 2.63 -5.96 -1.08
CA LEU A 171 1.19 -6.19 -1.12
C LEU A 171 0.60 -5.68 -2.44
N ILE A 172 -0.17 -6.53 -3.11
CA ILE A 172 -0.95 -6.16 -4.29
C ILE A 172 -2.44 -6.24 -3.92
N ILE A 173 -3.19 -5.18 -4.19
CA ILE A 173 -4.63 -5.13 -3.93
C ILE A 173 -5.36 -5.11 -5.27
N VAL A 174 -6.31 -6.04 -5.44
CA VAL A 174 -7.23 -6.08 -6.59
C VAL A 174 -8.65 -5.89 -6.08
N ASP A 175 -9.22 -4.75 -6.42
CA ASP A 175 -10.54 -4.33 -5.93
C ASP A 175 -11.66 -4.58 -6.95
N ASP A 176 -12.87 -4.72 -6.42
CA ASP A 176 -14.14 -4.78 -7.16
C ASP A 176 -14.29 -5.97 -8.13
N ILE A 177 -13.84 -7.15 -7.74
CA ILE A 177 -14.15 -8.37 -8.50
C ILE A 177 -15.64 -8.73 -8.30
N GLY A 178 -16.37 -8.95 -9.42
CA GLY A 178 -17.74 -9.45 -9.39
C GLY A 178 -18.83 -8.40 -9.35
N LEU A 179 -18.55 -7.13 -9.68
CA LEU A 179 -19.59 -6.15 -10.00
C LEU A 179 -20.27 -6.40 -11.35
N LEU A 180 -19.49 -6.85 -12.33
CA LEU A 180 -19.91 -7.21 -13.68
C LEU A 180 -19.15 -8.48 -14.11
N PRO A 181 -19.62 -9.19 -15.16
CA PRO A 181 -18.84 -10.24 -15.80
C PRO A 181 -17.46 -9.67 -16.18
N VAL A 182 -16.41 -10.40 -15.82
CA VAL A 182 -15.02 -10.00 -16.04
C VAL A 182 -14.66 -10.25 -17.52
N SER A 183 -14.04 -9.27 -18.18
CA SER A 183 -13.55 -9.48 -19.54
C SER A 183 -12.49 -10.60 -19.58
N SER A 184 -12.38 -11.31 -20.71
CA SER A 184 -11.39 -12.40 -20.86
C SER A 184 -9.96 -11.93 -20.59
N ASP A 185 -9.64 -10.70 -21.00
CA ASP A 185 -8.33 -10.09 -20.76
C ASP A 185 -8.10 -9.78 -19.27
N ALA A 186 -9.14 -9.34 -18.57
CA ALA A 186 -9.04 -9.06 -17.13
C ALA A 186 -8.93 -10.37 -16.32
N ALA A 187 -9.66 -11.42 -16.71
CA ALA A 187 -9.54 -12.75 -16.14
C ALA A 187 -8.13 -13.34 -16.34
N GLU A 188 -7.59 -13.24 -17.57
CA GLU A 188 -6.22 -13.64 -17.88
C GLU A 188 -5.20 -12.84 -17.05
N GLY A 189 -5.39 -11.51 -16.94
CA GLY A 189 -4.51 -10.64 -16.17
C GLY A 189 -4.50 -10.99 -14.69
N LEU A 190 -5.67 -11.24 -14.11
CA LEU A 190 -5.80 -11.67 -12.71
C LEU A 190 -5.12 -13.03 -12.49
N TYR A 191 -5.38 -14.00 -13.36
CA TYR A 191 -4.73 -15.32 -13.27
C TYR A 191 -3.22 -15.21 -13.32
N ARG A 192 -2.66 -14.50 -14.31
CA ARG A 192 -1.21 -14.31 -14.44
C ARG A 192 -0.59 -13.58 -13.25
N LEU A 193 -1.33 -12.62 -12.67
CA LEU A 193 -0.89 -11.92 -11.47
C LEU A 193 -0.82 -12.87 -10.27
N ILE A 194 -1.90 -13.61 -10.00
CA ILE A 194 -1.98 -14.56 -8.87
C ILE A 194 -0.94 -15.67 -9.02
N ASP A 195 -0.81 -16.24 -10.22
CA ASP A 195 0.19 -17.27 -10.51
C ASP A 195 1.63 -16.79 -10.27
N ALA A 196 1.95 -15.58 -10.72
CA ALA A 196 3.28 -15.01 -10.55
C ALA A 196 3.57 -14.50 -9.12
N ALA A 197 2.54 -14.11 -8.36
CA ALA A 197 2.64 -13.68 -6.97
C ALA A 197 2.69 -14.86 -5.98
N TYR A 198 2.27 -16.04 -6.41
CA TYR A 198 2.10 -17.21 -5.56
C TYR A 198 3.33 -17.48 -4.67
N GLU A 199 3.11 -17.58 -3.35
CA GLU A 199 4.12 -17.79 -2.30
C GLU A 199 5.22 -16.72 -2.19
N ASN A 200 5.17 -15.63 -2.97
CA ASN A 200 6.22 -14.61 -2.98
C ASN A 200 5.72 -13.20 -2.63
N THR A 201 4.45 -12.91 -2.91
CA THR A 201 3.87 -11.60 -2.73
C THR A 201 2.44 -11.75 -2.24
N SER A 202 2.07 -11.03 -1.19
CA SER A 202 0.69 -11.03 -0.70
C SER A 202 -0.26 -10.36 -1.67
N VAL A 203 -1.40 -11.03 -1.92
CA VAL A 203 -2.48 -10.46 -2.73
C VAL A 203 -3.74 -10.32 -1.87
N ALA A 204 -4.28 -9.09 -1.81
CA ALA A 204 -5.58 -8.82 -1.21
C ALA A 204 -6.62 -8.61 -2.31
N VAL A 205 -7.74 -9.28 -2.20
CA VAL A 205 -8.83 -9.21 -3.19
C VAL A 205 -10.11 -8.78 -2.50
N SER A 206 -10.82 -7.80 -3.06
CA SER A 206 -12.20 -7.53 -2.70
C SER A 206 -13.15 -8.04 -3.79
N SER A 207 -14.21 -8.72 -3.38
CA SER A 207 -15.17 -9.32 -4.30
C SER A 207 -16.62 -9.21 -3.80
N ASN A 208 -17.55 -9.06 -4.72
CA ASN A 208 -18.98 -9.15 -4.40
C ASN A 208 -19.47 -10.62 -4.36
N LEU A 209 -18.71 -11.53 -4.93
CA LEU A 209 -18.96 -12.98 -4.88
C LEU A 209 -17.91 -13.68 -4.01
N HIS A 210 -18.33 -14.75 -3.37
CA HIS A 210 -17.38 -15.68 -2.74
C HIS A 210 -16.49 -16.32 -3.83
N PRO A 211 -15.20 -16.60 -3.59
CA PRO A 211 -14.31 -17.19 -4.60
C PRO A 211 -14.85 -18.46 -5.26
N SER A 212 -15.64 -19.26 -4.54
CA SER A 212 -16.31 -20.45 -5.12
C SER A 212 -17.31 -20.15 -6.23
N GLY A 213 -17.66 -18.88 -6.45
CA GLY A 213 -18.56 -18.44 -7.51
C GLY A 213 -17.83 -17.69 -8.64
N PHE A 214 -16.51 -17.72 -8.70
CA PHE A 214 -15.74 -17.04 -9.73
C PHE A 214 -15.91 -17.64 -11.14
N ASP A 215 -16.38 -18.90 -11.22
CA ASP A 215 -16.84 -19.56 -12.44
C ASP A 215 -18.02 -18.83 -13.12
N GLN A 216 -18.81 -18.07 -12.34
CA GLN A 216 -19.88 -17.22 -12.88
C GLN A 216 -19.37 -15.92 -13.52
N LEU A 217 -18.12 -15.53 -13.22
CA LEU A 217 -17.52 -14.28 -13.67
C LEU A 217 -16.59 -14.48 -14.86
N MET A 218 -15.97 -15.64 -14.97
CA MET A 218 -14.94 -15.97 -15.94
C MET A 218 -14.99 -17.45 -16.31
N ASP A 219 -14.30 -17.83 -17.38
CA ASP A 219 -14.19 -19.21 -17.82
C ASP A 219 -13.68 -20.14 -16.70
N GLU A 220 -14.33 -21.29 -16.51
CA GLU A 220 -14.00 -22.28 -15.48
C GLU A 220 -12.54 -22.75 -15.56
N THR A 221 -11.99 -22.83 -16.77
CA THR A 221 -10.59 -23.23 -16.99
C THR A 221 -9.58 -22.24 -16.41
N ILE A 222 -9.98 -20.97 -16.21
CA ILE A 222 -9.22 -19.92 -15.56
C ILE A 222 -9.60 -19.80 -14.08
N ALA A 223 -10.91 -19.86 -13.78
CA ALA A 223 -11.43 -19.66 -12.43
C ALA A 223 -10.90 -20.71 -11.44
N SER A 224 -10.94 -21.97 -11.79
CA SER A 224 -10.54 -23.06 -10.91
C SER A 224 -9.07 -22.96 -10.45
N PRO A 225 -8.06 -22.89 -11.32
CA PRO A 225 -6.68 -22.77 -10.90
C PRO A 225 -6.34 -21.42 -10.25
N LEU A 226 -7.07 -20.36 -10.59
CA LEU A 226 -6.95 -19.05 -9.94
C LEU A 226 -7.38 -19.13 -8.47
N VAL A 227 -8.56 -19.67 -8.23
CA VAL A 227 -9.14 -19.83 -6.87
C VAL A 227 -8.28 -20.74 -6.02
N ASP A 228 -7.79 -21.84 -6.57
CA ASP A 228 -6.88 -22.76 -5.87
C ASP A 228 -5.64 -22.04 -5.34
N ARG A 229 -4.93 -21.28 -6.19
CA ARG A 229 -3.74 -20.53 -5.78
C ARG A 229 -4.07 -19.37 -4.84
N LEU A 230 -5.14 -18.63 -5.11
CA LEU A 230 -5.55 -17.48 -4.28
C LEU A 230 -5.87 -17.92 -2.86
N LEU A 231 -6.56 -19.06 -2.70
CA LEU A 231 -7.02 -19.52 -1.40
C LEU A 231 -6.01 -20.40 -0.64
N HIS A 232 -4.94 -20.85 -1.28
CA HIS A 232 -4.00 -21.79 -0.67
C HIS A 232 -3.42 -21.29 0.68
N HIS A 233 -3.10 -20.01 0.78
CA HIS A 233 -2.65 -19.36 2.03
C HIS A 233 -3.41 -18.06 2.25
N ALA A 234 -4.76 -18.15 2.33
CA ALA A 234 -5.58 -16.95 2.39
C ALA A 234 -6.43 -16.86 3.65
N HIS A 235 -6.49 -15.65 4.18
CA HIS A 235 -7.53 -15.24 5.10
C HIS A 235 -8.79 -14.89 4.30
N VAL A 236 -9.86 -15.65 4.47
CA VAL A 236 -11.13 -15.39 3.79
C VAL A 236 -12.09 -14.74 4.77
N ILE A 237 -12.52 -13.53 4.46
CA ILE A 237 -13.44 -12.72 5.26
C ILE A 237 -14.71 -12.51 4.48
N VAL A 238 -15.83 -12.94 5.05
CA VAL A 238 -17.16 -12.75 4.47
C VAL A 238 -17.83 -11.59 5.20
N THR A 239 -18.05 -10.48 4.49
CA THR A 239 -18.80 -9.34 5.02
C THR A 239 -20.29 -9.58 4.82
N GLN A 240 -21.10 -9.10 5.76
CA GLN A 240 -22.55 -9.26 5.80
C GLN A 240 -23.22 -7.92 6.13
N GLY A 241 -24.54 -7.85 6.00
CA GLY A 241 -25.34 -6.69 6.36
C GLY A 241 -25.73 -5.82 5.17
N GLU A 242 -26.39 -4.72 5.48
CA GLU A 242 -26.89 -3.76 4.50
C GLU A 242 -25.78 -2.80 4.05
N SER A 243 -26.07 -2.06 2.98
CA SER A 243 -25.13 -1.08 2.45
C SER A 243 -24.97 0.12 3.38
N ILE A 244 -23.78 0.28 3.97
CA ILE A 244 -23.40 1.45 4.77
C ILE A 244 -23.55 2.75 3.94
N ARG A 245 -23.24 2.70 2.64
CA ARG A 245 -23.42 3.85 1.73
C ARG A 245 -24.89 4.24 1.58
N LEU A 246 -25.79 3.26 1.50
CA LEU A 246 -27.23 3.51 1.40
C LEU A 246 -27.75 4.08 2.72
N GLU A 247 -27.36 3.50 3.84
CA GLU A 247 -27.72 3.99 5.17
C GLU A 247 -27.25 5.45 5.39
N ASP A 248 -26.01 5.77 5.04
CA ASP A 248 -25.46 7.12 5.16
C ASP A 248 -26.21 8.11 4.24
N ALA A 249 -26.55 7.70 3.02
CA ALA A 249 -27.33 8.52 2.09
C ALA A 249 -28.76 8.78 2.61
N LEU A 250 -29.43 7.77 3.16
CA LEU A 250 -30.76 7.90 3.75
C LEU A 250 -30.76 8.79 5.01
N ASN A 251 -29.65 8.80 5.75
CA ASN A 251 -29.46 9.65 6.93
C ASN A 251 -28.91 11.05 6.58
N GLY A 252 -28.84 11.39 5.28
CA GLY A 252 -28.37 12.71 4.83
C GLY A 252 -26.88 12.98 5.07
N LYS A 253 -26.08 11.96 5.37
CA LYS A 253 -24.64 12.11 5.55
C LYS A 253 -23.96 12.31 4.18
N GLY A 254 -23.11 13.33 4.10
CA GLY A 254 -22.29 13.60 2.91
C GLY A 254 -22.96 14.50 1.85
N VAL A 255 -24.12 15.07 2.13
CA VAL A 255 -24.79 16.09 1.31
C VAL A 255 -25.22 17.27 2.19
N GLU A 256 -25.03 18.48 1.69
CA GLU A 256 -25.64 19.65 2.31
C GLU A 256 -27.16 19.60 2.07
N PRO A 257 -28.01 19.91 3.10
CA PRO A 257 -29.45 19.95 2.91
C PRO A 257 -29.82 20.94 1.82
N LEU A 258 -30.67 20.50 0.88
CA LEU A 258 -31.28 21.42 -0.09
C LEU A 258 -32.13 22.42 0.71
N THR A 259 -31.62 23.62 0.91
CA THR A 259 -32.43 24.72 1.48
C THR A 259 -33.60 25.01 0.55
N LYS A 260 -34.80 24.92 1.09
CA LYS A 260 -36.03 25.34 0.41
C LYS A 260 -36.06 26.86 0.23
#